data_2cc971b5e1702df82b097ff0bdb511e4
#
_entry.id   2cc971b5e1702df82b097ff0bdb511e4
#
_cell.length_a   1.000
_cell.length_b   1.000
_cell.length_c   1.000
_cell.angle_alpha   90.00
_cell.angle_beta   90.00
_cell.angle_gamma   90.00
#
_symmetry.space_group_name_H-M   'P 1'
#
loop_
_entity.id
_entity.type
_entity.pdbx_description
1 polymer ?
#
loop_
_entity_poly.entity_id
_entity_poly.type
_entity_poly.pdbx_seq_one_letter_code
_entity_poly.pdbx_strand_id
1 'polypeptide(L)'
;MSAEFRGRFDHAVILVADLARASAAFTKLGFSVSPGGTHTGLGTHNALVRFGVDYLELLAIRDEEEALRARGSTAPIVERLRSGRGGLASFALATADIDRDAERFREQGLEALGPFAMERLRPDGRRLSWRLLVPKGESWGRPWPFFIQWDQDDATRLSWERPGSHANGARRVLAVSVAVADLDAAADLYQRTFGLRAGGTDALAALGARRRTFTTDRFAVRLFGADGPGWIAERLRAAGEGIFEVTLATTGDSLVIPADAAEGARIAIVSDDQP
;
A
#
# COMPACT_ATOMS: atom_id res chain seq x y z
N MET A 1 -11.08 26.00 -4.42
CA MET A 1 -11.57 24.62 -4.60
C MET A 1 -10.35 23.72 -4.65
N SER A 2 -10.18 22.77 -3.73
CA SER A 2 -9.07 21.82 -3.76
C SER A 2 -9.19 20.98 -5.05
N ALA A 3 -8.09 20.82 -5.79
CA ALA A 3 -8.08 20.01 -7.00
C ALA A 3 -8.36 18.55 -6.62
N GLU A 4 -9.32 17.92 -7.28
CA GLU A 4 -9.64 16.50 -7.10
C GLU A 4 -8.45 15.64 -7.52
N PHE A 5 -8.13 14.61 -6.74
CA PHE A 5 -7.08 13.64 -7.05
C PHE A 5 -7.44 12.85 -8.33
N ARG A 6 -6.56 12.94 -9.31
CA ARG A 6 -6.70 12.22 -10.59
C ARG A 6 -5.70 11.08 -10.65
N GLY A 7 -5.96 10.07 -9.87
CA GLY A 7 -5.09 8.91 -9.80
C GLY A 7 -5.85 7.67 -9.38
N ARG A 8 -5.12 6.60 -9.16
CA ARG A 8 -5.67 5.30 -8.79
C ARG A 8 -4.82 4.67 -7.68
N PHE A 9 -5.33 3.62 -7.08
CA PHE A 9 -4.49 2.74 -6.29
C PHE A 9 -3.41 2.09 -7.18
N ASP A 10 -2.19 2.00 -6.67
CA ASP A 10 -1.10 1.30 -7.36
C ASP A 10 -0.77 -0.02 -6.66
N HIS A 11 -0.32 0.04 -5.41
CA HIS A 11 -0.01 -1.18 -4.67
C HIS A 11 -0.02 -1.00 -3.15
N ALA A 12 -0.14 -2.12 -2.44
CA ALA A 12 0.15 -2.20 -1.01
C ALA A 12 1.45 -2.98 -0.79
N VAL A 13 2.28 -2.51 0.13
CA VAL A 13 3.58 -3.11 0.45
C VAL A 13 3.47 -3.98 1.68
N ILE A 14 3.92 -5.23 1.54
CA ILE A 14 4.04 -6.23 2.60
C ILE A 14 5.54 -6.49 2.79
N LEU A 15 6.08 -6.03 3.91
CA LEU A 15 7.48 -6.28 4.26
C LEU A 15 7.64 -7.72 4.75
N VAL A 16 8.55 -8.47 4.13
CA VAL A 16 8.78 -9.88 4.43
C VAL A 16 10.27 -10.13 4.72
N ALA A 17 10.55 -11.01 5.68
CA ALA A 17 11.92 -11.33 6.05
C ALA A 17 12.63 -12.21 4.99
N ASP A 18 11.87 -13.08 4.32
CA ASP A 18 12.36 -13.99 3.29
C ASP A 18 11.38 -14.00 2.11
N LEU A 19 11.84 -13.52 0.95
CA LEU A 19 11.00 -13.38 -0.23
C LEU A 19 10.57 -14.73 -0.81
N ALA A 20 11.42 -15.75 -0.76
CA ALA A 20 11.11 -17.07 -1.29
C ALA A 20 10.04 -17.76 -0.44
N ARG A 21 10.20 -17.71 0.89
CA ARG A 21 9.22 -18.23 1.84
C ARG A 21 7.88 -17.52 1.71
N ALA A 22 7.89 -16.20 1.65
CA ALA A 22 6.68 -15.40 1.49
C ALA A 22 5.97 -15.70 0.16
N SER A 23 6.72 -15.82 -0.94
CA SER A 23 6.16 -16.20 -2.24
C SER A 23 5.50 -17.58 -2.20
N ALA A 24 6.13 -18.55 -1.54
CA ALA A 24 5.56 -19.88 -1.35
C ALA A 24 4.30 -19.86 -0.47
N ALA A 25 4.28 -19.07 0.60
CA ALA A 25 3.11 -18.88 1.47
C ALA A 25 1.94 -18.28 0.70
N PHE A 26 2.15 -17.19 -0.04
CA PHE A 26 1.11 -16.57 -0.87
C PHE A 26 0.62 -17.50 -1.99
N THR A 27 1.49 -18.32 -2.58
CA THR A 27 1.08 -19.33 -3.57
C THR A 27 0.17 -20.39 -2.93
N LYS A 28 0.46 -20.85 -1.72
CA LYS A 28 -0.40 -21.78 -0.98
C LYS A 28 -1.76 -21.18 -0.62
N LEU A 29 -1.82 -19.84 -0.44
CA LEU A 29 -3.08 -19.11 -0.22
C LEU A 29 -3.88 -18.89 -1.52
N GLY A 30 -3.44 -19.46 -2.65
CA GLY A 30 -4.11 -19.40 -3.93
C GLY A 30 -3.79 -18.14 -4.76
N PHE A 31 -2.80 -17.37 -4.38
CA PHE A 31 -2.35 -16.24 -5.20
C PHE A 31 -1.33 -16.69 -6.26
N SER A 32 -1.42 -16.10 -7.44
CA SER A 32 -0.35 -16.17 -8.45
C SER A 32 0.72 -15.15 -8.10
N VAL A 33 1.91 -15.61 -7.76
CA VAL A 33 3.06 -14.77 -7.40
C VAL A 33 4.07 -14.77 -8.54
N SER A 34 4.51 -13.61 -8.95
CA SER A 34 5.54 -13.43 -10.01
C SER A 34 6.75 -12.68 -9.48
N PRO A 35 7.97 -13.01 -9.94
CA PRO A 35 9.15 -12.23 -9.61
C PRO A 35 9.01 -10.77 -10.11
N GLY A 36 9.30 -9.80 -9.25
CA GLY A 36 9.31 -8.39 -9.62
C GLY A 36 10.66 -7.94 -10.13
N GLY A 37 11.68 -7.99 -9.29
CA GLY A 37 13.04 -7.60 -9.62
C GLY A 37 13.82 -7.02 -8.44
N THR A 38 14.92 -6.36 -8.74
CA THR A 38 15.78 -5.67 -7.76
C THR A 38 15.70 -4.16 -7.95
N HIS A 39 15.55 -3.45 -6.83
CA HIS A 39 15.57 -1.98 -6.84
C HIS A 39 17.02 -1.49 -6.82
N THR A 40 17.42 -0.79 -7.87
CA THR A 40 18.80 -0.32 -8.07
C THR A 40 19.20 0.64 -6.93
N GLY A 41 20.29 0.33 -6.26
CA GLY A 41 20.87 1.18 -5.21
C GLY A 41 20.11 1.18 -3.87
N LEU A 42 19.10 0.31 -3.71
CA LEU A 42 18.25 0.27 -2.51
C LEU A 42 18.44 -0.99 -1.66
N GLY A 43 19.16 -1.99 -2.13
CA GLY A 43 19.38 -3.25 -1.42
C GLY A 43 18.11 -4.08 -1.23
N THR A 44 17.04 -3.79 -1.96
CA THR A 44 15.75 -4.48 -1.87
C THR A 44 15.40 -5.24 -3.15
N HIS A 45 14.57 -6.27 -3.01
CA HIS A 45 13.97 -7.00 -4.12
C HIS A 45 12.52 -7.36 -3.79
N ASN A 46 11.73 -7.67 -4.82
CA ASN A 46 10.33 -7.93 -4.62
C ASN A 46 9.76 -9.07 -5.47
N ALA A 47 8.60 -9.57 -5.01
CA ALA A 47 7.69 -10.40 -5.78
C ALA A 47 6.29 -9.76 -5.76
N LEU A 48 5.48 -10.04 -6.78
CA LEU A 48 4.26 -9.31 -7.06
C LEU A 48 3.07 -10.26 -7.17
N VAL A 49 1.97 -9.91 -6.50
CA VAL A 49 0.65 -10.50 -6.68
C VAL A 49 -0.18 -9.49 -7.46
N ARG A 50 -0.29 -9.67 -8.79
CA ARG A 50 -0.91 -8.70 -9.69
C ARG A 50 -2.33 -9.05 -10.05
N PHE A 51 -3.23 -8.05 -9.94
CA PHE A 51 -4.63 -8.14 -10.32
C PHE A 51 -4.92 -7.41 -11.65
N GLY A 52 -4.10 -6.46 -11.98
CA GLY A 52 -4.11 -5.60 -13.14
C GLY A 52 -2.89 -4.72 -13.09
N VAL A 53 -3.08 -3.41 -13.18
CA VAL A 53 -2.05 -2.42 -12.86
C VAL A 53 -1.85 -2.27 -11.35
N ASP A 54 -2.82 -2.71 -10.58
CA ASP A 54 -2.79 -2.79 -9.11
C ASP A 54 -2.22 -4.14 -8.64
N TYR A 55 -1.52 -4.14 -7.50
CA TYR A 55 -0.88 -5.35 -6.98
C TYR A 55 -0.59 -5.28 -5.46
N LEU A 56 -0.28 -6.43 -4.88
CA LEU A 56 0.42 -6.51 -3.60
C LEU A 56 1.90 -6.74 -3.88
N GLU A 57 2.75 -5.98 -3.22
CA GLU A 57 4.20 -6.11 -3.29
C GLU A 57 4.74 -6.84 -2.06
N LEU A 58 5.33 -8.00 -2.26
CA LEU A 58 6.15 -8.66 -1.23
C LEU A 58 7.56 -8.08 -1.35
N LEU A 59 7.97 -7.26 -0.37
CA LEU A 59 9.24 -6.54 -0.38
C LEU A 59 10.18 -7.09 0.68
N ALA A 60 11.37 -7.49 0.29
CA ALA A 60 12.41 -7.99 1.17
C ALA A 60 13.74 -7.26 0.98
N ILE A 61 14.59 -7.33 2.00
CA ILE A 61 16.00 -6.92 1.89
C ILE A 61 16.77 -8.03 1.16
N ARG A 62 17.46 -7.67 0.08
CA ARG A 62 18.38 -8.53 -0.67
C ARG A 62 19.82 -8.36 -0.23
N ASP A 63 20.22 -7.10 0.00
CA ASP A 63 21.54 -6.68 0.41
C ASP A 63 21.40 -5.63 1.52
N GLU A 64 21.71 -6.04 2.74
CA GLU A 64 21.49 -5.19 3.92
C GLU A 64 22.48 -4.02 3.96
N GLU A 65 23.72 -4.21 3.51
CA GLU A 65 24.69 -3.12 3.47
C GLU A 65 24.27 -2.05 2.45
N GLU A 66 23.81 -2.47 1.26
CA GLU A 66 23.28 -1.56 0.26
C GLU A 66 22.05 -0.82 0.81
N ALA A 67 21.14 -1.52 1.49
CA ALA A 67 19.93 -0.94 2.09
C ALA A 67 20.24 0.09 3.17
N LEU A 68 21.25 -0.15 4.01
CA LEU A 68 21.68 0.79 5.04
C LEU A 68 22.40 2.02 4.46
N ARG A 69 23.12 1.86 3.32
CA ARG A 69 23.73 2.98 2.60
C ARG A 69 22.73 3.83 1.82
N ALA A 70 21.61 3.24 1.43
CA ALA A 70 20.53 3.93 0.73
C ALA A 70 19.77 4.85 1.69
N ARG A 71 20.26 6.08 1.83
CA ARG A 71 19.81 7.07 2.82
C ARG A 71 18.29 7.29 2.77
N GLY A 72 17.64 7.09 3.89
CA GLY A 72 16.30 7.59 4.20
C GLY A 72 15.14 6.68 3.83
N SER A 73 15.25 5.80 2.81
CA SER A 73 14.10 5.01 2.36
C SER A 73 14.11 3.56 2.83
N THR A 74 15.27 2.89 2.86
CA THR A 74 15.35 1.45 3.12
C THR A 74 15.96 1.07 4.47
N ALA A 75 16.75 1.93 5.10
CA ALA A 75 17.24 1.69 6.45
C ALA A 75 16.11 1.45 7.48
N PRO A 76 14.96 2.17 7.45
CA PRO A 76 13.82 1.86 8.32
C PRO A 76 13.19 0.49 8.06
N ILE A 77 13.28 -0.03 6.83
CA ILE A 77 12.81 -1.40 6.50
C ILE A 77 13.68 -2.44 7.21
N VAL A 78 15.02 -2.26 7.15
CA VAL A 78 15.97 -3.16 7.83
C VAL A 78 15.65 -3.24 9.32
N GLU A 79 15.46 -2.10 9.97
CA GLU A 79 15.13 -2.05 11.39
C GLU A 79 13.78 -2.71 11.72
N ARG A 80 12.75 -2.47 10.91
CA ARG A 80 11.45 -3.12 11.08
C ARG A 80 11.54 -4.63 10.98
N LEU A 81 12.24 -5.15 9.96
CA LEU A 81 12.40 -6.59 9.76
C LEU A 81 13.25 -7.24 10.85
N ARG A 82 14.34 -6.60 11.29
CA ARG A 82 15.16 -7.07 12.42
C ARG A 82 14.38 -7.16 13.74
N SER A 83 13.43 -6.24 13.95
CA SER A 83 12.56 -6.24 15.13
C SER A 83 11.31 -7.13 14.97
N GLY A 84 11.22 -7.95 13.91
CA GLY A 84 10.08 -8.83 13.66
C GLY A 84 8.79 -8.10 13.25
N ARG A 85 8.86 -6.82 12.88
CA ARG A 85 7.72 -5.99 12.48
C ARG A 85 7.49 -5.99 10.96
N GLY A 86 7.41 -7.17 10.35
CA GLY A 86 6.98 -7.34 8.97
C GLY A 86 5.49 -7.05 8.75
N GLY A 87 4.95 -7.50 7.63
CA GLY A 87 3.55 -7.37 7.25
C GLY A 87 3.22 -6.09 6.50
N LEU A 88 1.95 -5.70 6.49
CA LEU A 88 1.50 -4.47 5.82
C LEU A 88 2.23 -3.25 6.39
N ALA A 89 2.89 -2.49 5.53
CA ALA A 89 3.76 -1.39 5.95
C ALA A 89 3.44 -0.06 5.29
N SER A 90 2.91 -0.08 4.06
CA SER A 90 2.59 1.14 3.32
C SER A 90 1.69 0.82 2.12
N PHE A 91 1.23 1.85 1.42
CA PHE A 91 0.53 1.72 0.14
C PHE A 91 0.80 2.93 -0.74
N ALA A 92 0.66 2.75 -2.05
CA ALA A 92 0.92 3.75 -3.06
C ALA A 92 -0.34 4.15 -3.81
N LEU A 93 -0.45 5.43 -4.13
CA LEU A 93 -1.40 5.95 -5.09
C LEU A 93 -0.65 6.40 -6.35
N ALA A 94 -1.03 5.87 -7.52
CA ALA A 94 -0.50 6.34 -8.79
C ALA A 94 -1.13 7.67 -9.17
N THR A 95 -0.31 8.60 -9.61
CA THR A 95 -0.70 9.92 -10.10
C THR A 95 -0.27 10.13 -11.55
N ALA A 96 -1.01 10.99 -12.27
CA ALA A 96 -0.66 11.39 -13.62
C ALA A 96 0.34 12.57 -13.67
N ASP A 97 0.44 13.34 -12.57
CA ASP A 97 1.28 14.54 -12.50
C ASP A 97 1.82 14.73 -11.08
N ILE A 98 2.97 14.08 -10.82
CA ILE A 98 3.59 14.07 -9.50
C ILE A 98 4.19 15.44 -9.11
N ASP A 99 4.59 16.25 -10.09
CA ASP A 99 5.13 17.59 -9.85
C ASP A 99 4.03 18.51 -9.35
N ARG A 100 2.85 18.45 -9.96
CA ARG A 100 1.68 19.19 -9.51
C ARG A 100 1.21 18.74 -8.12
N ASP A 101 1.28 17.44 -7.81
CA ASP A 101 0.98 16.97 -6.47
C ASP A 101 1.98 17.49 -5.45
N ALA A 102 3.28 17.54 -5.78
CA ALA A 102 4.30 18.10 -4.91
C ALA A 102 4.10 19.62 -4.66
N GLU A 103 3.70 20.37 -5.69
CA GLU A 103 3.34 21.80 -5.55
C GLU A 103 2.13 21.97 -4.64
N ARG A 104 1.06 21.19 -4.86
CA ARG A 104 -0.14 21.22 -4.04
C ARG A 104 0.16 20.92 -2.57
N PHE A 105 1.00 19.93 -2.29
CA PHE A 105 1.39 19.61 -0.91
C PHE A 105 2.11 20.77 -0.26
N ARG A 106 3.04 21.40 -0.97
CA ARG A 106 3.76 22.57 -0.49
C ARG A 106 2.83 23.77 -0.22
N GLU A 107 1.88 24.04 -1.12
CA GLU A 107 0.87 25.11 -0.97
C GLU A 107 -0.02 24.89 0.26
N GLN A 108 -0.27 23.63 0.62
CA GLN A 108 -1.03 23.24 1.82
C GLN A 108 -0.17 23.15 3.08
N GLY A 109 1.11 23.55 3.00
CA GLY A 109 2.05 23.49 4.13
C GLY A 109 2.48 22.06 4.52
N LEU A 110 2.26 21.07 3.64
CA LEU A 110 2.70 19.71 3.87
C LEU A 110 4.12 19.52 3.34
N GLU A 111 5.04 19.18 4.23
CA GLU A 111 6.37 18.75 3.83
C GLU A 111 6.27 17.43 3.05
N ALA A 112 6.97 17.33 1.92
CA ALA A 112 7.08 16.10 1.15
C ALA A 112 8.47 15.98 0.55
N LEU A 113 9.01 14.77 0.55
CA LEU A 113 10.29 14.45 -0.08
C LEU A 113 10.07 13.95 -1.50
N GLY A 114 10.91 14.41 -2.41
CA GLY A 114 10.83 14.06 -3.84
C GLY A 114 10.26 15.20 -4.71
N PRO A 115 9.86 14.88 -5.95
CA PRO A 115 9.84 13.54 -6.58
C PRO A 115 11.24 12.95 -6.78
N PHE A 116 11.45 11.69 -6.38
CA PHE A 116 12.69 10.95 -6.57
C PHE A 116 12.58 10.00 -7.76
N ALA A 117 13.57 10.01 -8.65
CA ALA A 117 13.69 9.00 -9.70
C ALA A 117 14.10 7.65 -9.11
N MET A 118 13.39 6.61 -9.49
CA MET A 118 13.56 5.24 -9.03
C MET A 118 13.55 4.29 -10.22
N GLU A 119 14.19 3.13 -10.06
CA GLU A 119 14.14 2.08 -11.06
C GLU A 119 14.20 0.67 -10.46
N ARG A 120 13.69 -0.28 -11.21
CA ARG A 120 13.75 -1.70 -10.89
C ARG A 120 14.20 -2.48 -12.11
N LEU A 121 15.22 -3.32 -11.93
CA LEU A 121 15.67 -4.27 -12.93
C LEU A 121 14.86 -5.57 -12.77
N ARG A 122 14.12 -5.90 -13.81
CA ARG A 122 13.33 -7.14 -13.91
C ARG A 122 14.23 -8.33 -14.23
N PRO A 123 13.79 -9.58 -13.92
CA PRO A 123 14.54 -10.80 -14.29
C PRO A 123 14.75 -10.97 -15.79
N ASP A 124 13.89 -10.38 -16.64
CA ASP A 124 14.02 -10.41 -18.10
C ASP A 124 14.95 -9.32 -18.67
N GLY A 125 15.65 -8.58 -17.80
CA GLY A 125 16.59 -7.52 -18.15
C GLY A 125 15.94 -6.16 -18.47
N ARG A 126 14.61 -6.06 -18.48
CA ARG A 126 13.93 -4.77 -18.69
C ARG A 126 14.01 -3.92 -17.43
N ARG A 127 14.09 -2.60 -17.62
CA ARG A 127 14.02 -1.62 -16.55
C ARG A 127 12.63 -0.99 -16.53
N LEU A 128 12.04 -0.97 -15.35
CA LEU A 128 10.91 -0.13 -15.04
C LEU A 128 11.40 1.06 -14.23
N SER A 129 10.94 2.25 -14.59
CA SER A 129 11.29 3.50 -13.93
C SER A 129 10.04 4.27 -13.53
N TRP A 130 10.18 5.02 -12.45
CA TRP A 130 9.11 5.82 -11.87
C TRP A 130 9.68 6.94 -11.01
N ARG A 131 8.83 7.87 -10.60
CA ARG A 131 9.13 8.87 -9.57
C ARG A 131 8.28 8.65 -8.34
N LEU A 132 8.86 8.90 -7.15
CA LEU A 132 8.16 8.81 -5.86
C LEU A 132 8.09 10.17 -5.18
N LEU A 133 6.93 10.47 -4.60
CA LEU A 133 6.70 11.61 -3.71
C LEU A 133 6.20 11.10 -2.36
N VAL A 134 6.91 11.46 -1.29
CA VAL A 134 6.70 10.91 0.05
C VAL A 134 6.23 12.02 1.00
N PRO A 135 4.92 12.07 1.33
CA PRO A 135 4.39 13.05 2.28
C PRO A 135 5.03 12.89 3.66
N LYS A 136 5.29 14.02 4.33
CA LYS A 136 5.89 14.10 5.67
C LYS A 136 7.24 13.38 5.81
N GLY A 137 7.90 13.09 4.69
CA GLY A 137 9.24 12.50 4.67
C GLY A 137 9.34 11.03 5.06
N GLU A 138 8.22 10.34 5.28
CA GLU A 138 8.22 8.95 5.74
C GLU A 138 7.14 8.11 5.04
N SER A 139 7.53 6.90 4.59
CA SER A 139 6.64 5.97 3.88
C SER A 139 6.19 4.77 4.71
N TRP A 140 6.96 4.38 5.75
CA TRP A 140 6.80 3.09 6.41
C TRP A 140 6.07 3.21 7.74
N GLY A 141 5.00 2.42 7.91
CA GLY A 141 4.20 2.41 9.13
C GLY A 141 3.49 3.73 9.39
N ARG A 142 3.11 4.44 8.34
CA ARG A 142 2.40 5.72 8.40
C ARG A 142 0.95 5.57 7.94
N PRO A 143 0.05 6.42 8.42
CA PRO A 143 -1.36 6.35 8.03
C PRO A 143 -1.66 7.09 6.72
N TRP A 144 -0.67 7.36 5.88
CA TRP A 144 -0.83 8.00 4.58
C TRP A 144 -0.09 7.26 3.48
N PRO A 145 -0.53 7.39 2.21
CA PRO A 145 0.15 6.81 1.07
C PRO A 145 1.43 7.57 0.72
N PHE A 146 2.30 6.92 -0.03
CA PHE A 146 3.21 7.62 -0.93
C PHE A 146 2.63 7.67 -2.34
N PHE A 147 3.13 8.59 -3.18
CA PHE A 147 2.63 8.80 -4.54
C PHE A 147 3.66 8.31 -5.53
N ILE A 148 3.19 7.69 -6.60
CA ILE A 148 4.03 7.14 -7.66
C ILE A 148 3.55 7.61 -9.03
N GLN A 149 4.49 8.02 -9.88
CA GLN A 149 4.24 8.23 -11.29
C GLN A 149 5.19 7.36 -12.10
N TRP A 150 4.61 6.44 -12.87
CA TRP A 150 5.36 5.56 -13.76
C TRP A 150 5.77 6.30 -15.03
N ASP A 151 6.98 6.00 -15.55
CA ASP A 151 7.42 6.54 -16.85
C ASP A 151 6.73 5.81 -18.01
N GLN A 152 6.44 4.52 -17.82
CA GLN A 152 5.69 3.73 -18.81
C GLN A 152 4.20 3.83 -18.54
N ASP A 153 3.40 3.93 -19.60
CA ASP A 153 1.94 3.85 -19.50
C ASP A 153 1.46 2.46 -19.04
N ASP A 154 0.20 2.40 -18.59
CA ASP A 154 -0.37 1.16 -18.04
C ASP A 154 -0.46 0.03 -19.07
N ALA A 155 -0.68 0.32 -20.35
CA ALA A 155 -0.74 -0.69 -21.41
C ALA A 155 0.64 -1.33 -21.63
N THR A 156 1.69 -0.52 -21.69
CA THR A 156 3.07 -0.98 -21.76
C THR A 156 3.45 -1.81 -20.55
N ARG A 157 3.13 -1.34 -19.32
CA ARG A 157 3.39 -2.08 -18.09
C ARG A 157 2.68 -3.44 -18.08
N LEU A 158 1.40 -3.50 -18.44
CA LEU A 158 0.63 -4.75 -18.51
C LEU A 158 1.15 -5.72 -19.58
N SER A 159 1.76 -5.23 -20.65
CA SER A 159 2.41 -6.09 -21.65
C SER A 159 3.66 -6.81 -21.10
N TRP A 160 4.35 -6.18 -20.15
CA TRP A 160 5.55 -6.72 -19.51
C TRP A 160 5.25 -7.48 -18.21
N GLU A 161 4.26 -7.02 -17.46
CA GLU A 161 3.89 -7.53 -16.15
C GLU A 161 2.41 -7.95 -16.14
N ARG A 162 2.14 -9.10 -16.76
CA ARG A 162 0.77 -9.61 -16.90
C ARG A 162 0.17 -10.00 -15.55
N PRO A 163 -1.10 -9.68 -15.30
CA PRO A 163 -1.83 -10.18 -14.14
C PRO A 163 -1.83 -11.70 -14.09
N GLY A 164 -1.78 -12.26 -12.90
CA GLY A 164 -1.96 -13.69 -12.68
C GLY A 164 -3.43 -14.09 -12.64
N SER A 165 -3.69 -15.39 -12.77
CA SER A 165 -4.97 -15.98 -12.40
C SER A 165 -4.83 -16.53 -10.97
N HIS A 166 -5.67 -16.04 -10.05
CA HIS A 166 -5.61 -16.38 -8.63
C HIS A 166 -6.61 -17.48 -8.32
N ALA A 167 -6.12 -18.64 -7.83
CA ALA A 167 -6.97 -19.78 -7.50
C ALA A 167 -7.98 -19.50 -6.38
N ASN A 168 -7.69 -18.51 -5.52
CA ASN A 168 -8.61 -18.01 -4.48
C ASN A 168 -9.67 -17.03 -5.02
N GLY A 169 -9.74 -16.81 -6.34
CA GLY A 169 -10.71 -15.98 -6.98
C GLY A 169 -10.49 -14.45 -6.86
N ALA A 170 -9.42 -13.99 -6.20
CA ALA A 170 -9.11 -12.57 -6.07
C ALA A 170 -8.87 -11.90 -7.43
N ARG A 171 -9.44 -10.70 -7.66
CA ARG A 171 -9.47 -10.05 -8.99
C ARG A 171 -8.96 -8.62 -9.01
N ARG A 172 -9.12 -7.85 -7.95
CA ARG A 172 -8.68 -6.45 -7.84
C ARG A 172 -8.62 -6.01 -6.38
N VAL A 173 -7.90 -4.95 -6.10
CA VAL A 173 -7.92 -4.30 -4.79
C VAL A 173 -9.12 -3.36 -4.72
N LEU A 174 -9.98 -3.56 -3.70
CA LEU A 174 -11.15 -2.73 -3.42
C LEU A 174 -10.82 -1.60 -2.47
N ALA A 175 -10.08 -1.92 -1.41
CA ALA A 175 -9.80 -0.95 -0.36
C ALA A 175 -8.54 -1.31 0.44
N VAL A 176 -8.02 -0.30 1.11
CA VAL A 176 -7.13 -0.47 2.26
C VAL A 176 -7.78 0.11 3.50
N SER A 177 -7.55 -0.55 4.64
CA SER A 177 -7.99 -0.09 5.96
C SER A 177 -6.78 0.40 6.75
N VAL A 178 -6.87 1.61 7.29
CA VAL A 178 -5.78 2.33 7.96
C VAL A 178 -6.23 2.76 9.35
N ALA A 179 -5.47 2.40 10.38
CA ALA A 179 -5.69 2.87 11.74
C ALA A 179 -5.01 4.24 11.93
N VAL A 180 -5.74 5.19 12.50
CA VAL A 180 -5.28 6.57 12.74
C VAL A 180 -5.57 6.98 14.19
N ALA A 181 -4.64 7.72 14.79
CA ALA A 181 -4.80 8.22 16.17
C ALA A 181 -5.84 9.34 16.23
N ASP A 182 -5.82 10.24 15.24
CA ASP A 182 -6.77 11.35 15.09
C ASP A 182 -7.48 11.22 13.73
N LEU A 183 -8.74 10.76 13.79
CA LEU A 183 -9.54 10.54 12.58
C LEU A 183 -9.85 11.83 11.82
N ASP A 184 -10.10 12.92 12.54
CA ASP A 184 -10.50 14.18 11.92
C ASP A 184 -9.30 14.86 11.25
N ALA A 185 -8.13 14.89 11.90
CA ALA A 185 -6.89 15.38 11.31
C ALA A 185 -6.45 14.54 10.10
N ALA A 186 -6.55 13.22 10.19
CA ALA A 186 -6.25 12.33 9.06
C ALA A 186 -7.23 12.55 7.91
N ALA A 187 -8.53 12.67 8.20
CA ALA A 187 -9.55 12.93 7.19
C ALA A 187 -9.31 14.26 6.45
N ASP A 188 -8.92 15.31 7.16
CA ASP A 188 -8.57 16.59 6.58
C ASP A 188 -7.38 16.48 5.61
N LEU A 189 -6.33 15.75 6.00
CA LEU A 189 -5.16 15.46 5.16
C LEU A 189 -5.58 14.77 3.86
N TYR A 190 -6.39 13.72 3.95
CA TYR A 190 -6.84 12.94 2.79
C TYR A 190 -7.71 13.77 1.84
N GLN A 191 -8.63 14.57 2.40
CA GLN A 191 -9.55 15.37 1.61
C GLN A 191 -8.92 16.61 1.00
N ARG A 192 -8.26 17.43 1.83
CA ARG A 192 -7.77 18.74 1.39
C ARG A 192 -6.43 18.64 0.68
N THR A 193 -5.50 17.88 1.27
CA THR A 193 -4.14 17.83 0.75
C THR A 193 -4.00 16.79 -0.35
N PHE A 194 -4.51 15.57 -0.16
CA PHE A 194 -4.45 14.54 -1.20
C PHE A 194 -5.56 14.66 -2.24
N GLY A 195 -6.62 15.42 -1.95
CA GLY A 195 -7.71 15.67 -2.89
C GLY A 195 -8.65 14.48 -3.11
N LEU A 196 -8.67 13.52 -2.17
CA LEU A 196 -9.54 12.34 -2.27
C LEU A 196 -10.99 12.72 -1.92
N ARG A 197 -11.94 12.11 -2.61
CA ARG A 197 -13.37 12.34 -2.36
C ARG A 197 -13.78 11.70 -1.04
N ALA A 198 -14.24 12.52 -0.10
CA ALA A 198 -14.74 12.04 1.18
C ALA A 198 -16.14 11.42 1.04
N GLY A 199 -16.32 10.23 1.59
CA GLY A 199 -17.60 9.60 1.87
C GLY A 199 -18.14 9.92 3.27
N GLY A 200 -19.11 9.15 3.71
CA GLY A 200 -19.69 9.26 5.05
C GLY A 200 -18.74 8.87 6.18
N THR A 201 -19.16 9.18 7.39
CA THR A 201 -18.53 8.66 8.62
C THR A 201 -19.50 7.67 9.27
N ASP A 202 -19.01 6.47 9.56
CA ASP A 202 -19.78 5.41 10.20
C ASP A 202 -19.29 5.18 11.62
N ALA A 203 -20.20 4.95 12.55
CA ALA A 203 -19.89 4.43 13.88
C ALA A 203 -19.90 2.89 13.83
N LEU A 204 -18.82 2.27 14.27
CA LEU A 204 -18.63 0.82 14.29
C LEU A 204 -18.49 0.33 15.72
N ALA A 205 -19.60 0.29 16.45
CA ALA A 205 -19.63 -0.01 17.87
C ALA A 205 -18.93 -1.35 18.23
N ALA A 206 -19.10 -2.38 17.39
CA ALA A 206 -18.45 -3.67 17.58
C ALA A 206 -16.90 -3.61 17.55
N LEU A 207 -16.33 -2.58 16.94
CA LEU A 207 -14.87 -2.34 16.85
C LEU A 207 -14.40 -1.24 17.80
N GLY A 208 -15.31 -0.57 18.53
CA GLY A 208 -15.02 0.61 19.31
C GLY A 208 -14.39 1.72 18.46
N ALA A 209 -14.95 1.97 17.26
CA ALA A 209 -14.33 2.82 16.28
C ALA A 209 -15.31 3.67 15.48
N ARG A 210 -14.82 4.80 14.97
CA ARG A 210 -15.42 5.51 13.82
C ARG A 210 -14.61 5.23 12.57
N ARG A 211 -15.29 5.17 11.43
CA ARG A 211 -14.65 4.99 10.12
C ARG A 211 -15.01 6.16 9.21
N ARG A 212 -14.00 6.72 8.54
CA ARG A 212 -14.17 7.64 7.41
C ARG A 212 -13.67 6.97 6.13
N THR A 213 -14.48 7.00 5.06
CA THR A 213 -14.12 6.39 3.78
C THR A 213 -13.79 7.47 2.76
N PHE A 214 -12.72 7.27 2.01
CA PHE A 214 -12.31 8.10 0.88
C PHE A 214 -12.28 7.24 -0.38
N THR A 215 -12.80 7.74 -1.48
CA THR A 215 -12.92 6.97 -2.71
C THR A 215 -12.19 7.63 -3.88
N THR A 216 -11.62 6.80 -4.73
CA THR A 216 -11.38 7.07 -6.14
C THR A 216 -12.40 6.28 -6.96
N ASP A 217 -12.31 6.25 -8.30
CA ASP A 217 -13.33 5.58 -9.14
C ASP A 217 -13.58 4.11 -8.78
N ARG A 218 -12.55 3.36 -8.38
CA ARG A 218 -12.62 1.91 -8.19
C ARG A 218 -11.97 1.41 -6.90
N PHE A 219 -11.53 2.31 -6.02
CA PHE A 219 -10.77 1.98 -4.83
C PHE A 219 -11.15 2.89 -3.66
N ALA A 220 -11.08 2.37 -2.44
CA ALA A 220 -11.34 3.13 -1.24
C ALA A 220 -10.17 3.08 -0.23
N VAL A 221 -9.93 4.19 0.45
CA VAL A 221 -9.17 4.23 1.69
C VAL A 221 -10.16 4.39 2.85
N ARG A 222 -10.11 3.46 3.79
CA ARG A 222 -10.95 3.47 4.98
C ARG A 222 -10.09 3.82 6.19
N LEU A 223 -10.27 5.01 6.75
CA LEU A 223 -9.59 5.44 7.97
C LEU A 223 -10.42 5.03 9.18
N PHE A 224 -9.77 4.41 10.17
CA PHE A 224 -10.39 3.97 11.41
C PHE A 224 -9.74 4.67 12.59
N GLY A 225 -10.51 5.49 13.32
CA GLY A 225 -10.12 6.07 14.59
C GLY A 225 -10.82 5.38 15.75
N ALA A 226 -10.15 5.24 16.89
CA ALA A 226 -10.78 4.70 18.09
C ALA A 226 -11.89 5.65 18.61
N ASP A 227 -13.02 5.09 19.03
CA ASP A 227 -14.18 5.79 19.63
C ASP A 227 -14.58 5.11 20.94
N GLY A 228 -13.59 4.74 21.73
CA GLY A 228 -13.72 4.02 22.98
C GLY A 228 -12.86 2.75 23.03
N PRO A 229 -13.02 1.94 24.08
CA PRO A 229 -12.35 0.63 24.17
C PRO A 229 -12.79 -0.30 23.03
N GLY A 230 -11.84 -1.03 22.42
CA GLY A 230 -12.13 -1.98 21.35
C GLY A 230 -10.90 -2.31 20.52
N TRP A 231 -11.11 -3.10 19.48
CA TRP A 231 -10.03 -3.64 18.67
C TRP A 231 -9.14 -2.55 18.04
N ILE A 232 -9.72 -1.43 17.55
CA ILE A 232 -8.93 -0.33 16.96
C ILE A 232 -8.03 0.34 18.00
N ALA A 233 -8.54 0.59 19.23
CA ALA A 233 -7.74 1.16 20.31
C ALA A 233 -6.57 0.24 20.71
N GLU A 234 -6.82 -1.07 20.78
CA GLU A 234 -5.80 -2.09 21.07
C GLU A 234 -4.75 -2.15 19.95
N ARG A 235 -5.19 -2.15 18.68
CA ARG A 235 -4.31 -2.13 17.50
C ARG A 235 -3.39 -0.90 17.50
N LEU A 236 -3.95 0.29 17.76
CA LEU A 236 -3.18 1.54 17.83
C LEU A 236 -2.13 1.50 18.95
N ARG A 237 -2.48 0.93 20.11
CA ARG A 237 -1.54 0.77 21.24
C ARG A 237 -0.44 -0.23 20.93
N ALA A 238 -0.76 -1.35 20.27
CA ALA A 238 0.18 -2.44 20.01
C ALA A 238 1.13 -2.15 18.84
N ALA A 239 0.64 -1.52 17.77
CA ALA A 239 1.40 -1.37 16.53
C ALA A 239 1.40 0.07 15.95
N GLY A 240 0.78 1.03 16.62
CA GLY A 240 0.69 2.42 16.17
C GLY A 240 -0.26 2.60 14.99
N GLU A 241 -0.14 3.73 14.33
CA GLU A 241 -0.89 4.07 13.10
C GLU A 241 -0.40 3.26 11.89
N GLY A 242 -1.20 3.21 10.85
CA GLY A 242 -0.84 2.64 9.55
C GLY A 242 -1.84 1.63 9.01
N ILE A 243 -1.56 1.16 7.82
CA ILE A 243 -2.36 0.14 7.12
C ILE A 243 -2.39 -1.17 7.93
N PHE A 244 -3.58 -1.79 8.02
CA PHE A 244 -3.74 -3.05 8.74
C PHE A 244 -4.51 -4.13 7.97
N GLU A 245 -5.20 -3.75 6.90
CA GLU A 245 -5.95 -4.71 6.08
C GLU A 245 -6.00 -4.25 4.63
N VAL A 246 -5.94 -5.21 3.70
CA VAL A 246 -6.27 -5.02 2.29
C VAL A 246 -7.56 -5.80 2.00
N THR A 247 -8.52 -5.16 1.33
CA THR A 247 -9.75 -5.79 0.85
C THR A 247 -9.63 -6.04 -0.65
N LEU A 248 -9.82 -7.28 -1.07
CA LEU A 248 -9.81 -7.72 -2.47
C LEU A 248 -11.23 -8.11 -2.91
N ALA A 249 -11.54 -7.92 -4.19
CA ALA A 249 -12.78 -8.40 -4.80
C ALA A 249 -12.64 -9.85 -5.29
N THR A 250 -13.73 -10.62 -5.20
CA THR A 250 -13.88 -11.94 -5.81
C THR A 250 -15.27 -12.11 -6.42
N THR A 251 -15.42 -13.04 -7.35
CA THR A 251 -16.73 -13.56 -7.78
C THR A 251 -17.14 -14.84 -7.04
N GLY A 252 -16.26 -15.34 -6.17
CA GLY A 252 -16.52 -16.51 -5.33
C GLY A 252 -16.95 -16.11 -3.91
N ASP A 253 -16.82 -17.06 -3.00
CA ASP A 253 -17.15 -16.85 -1.59
C ASP A 253 -16.20 -15.89 -0.91
N SER A 254 -16.72 -15.12 0.04
CA SER A 254 -15.92 -14.23 0.87
C SER A 254 -15.11 -15.04 1.89
N LEU A 255 -13.86 -14.63 2.08
CA LEU A 255 -12.98 -15.22 3.09
C LEU A 255 -12.06 -14.16 3.70
N VAL A 256 -11.54 -14.44 4.88
CA VAL A 256 -10.51 -13.62 5.52
C VAL A 256 -9.26 -14.47 5.71
N ILE A 257 -8.14 -14.01 5.18
CA ILE A 257 -6.83 -14.57 5.42
C ILE A 257 -6.23 -13.82 6.61
N PRO A 258 -6.00 -14.48 7.75
CA PRO A 258 -5.44 -13.84 8.92
C PRO A 258 -3.97 -13.46 8.70
N ALA A 259 -3.48 -12.50 9.48
CA ALA A 259 -2.15 -11.93 9.29
C ALA A 259 -1.01 -12.96 9.44
N ASP A 260 -1.15 -13.91 10.36
CA ASP A 260 -0.16 -14.98 10.60
C ASP A 260 -0.01 -15.95 9.41
N ALA A 261 -1.07 -16.13 8.62
CA ALA A 261 -1.03 -16.95 7.41
C ALA A 261 -0.40 -16.22 6.20
N ALA A 262 -0.39 -14.88 6.19
CA ALA A 262 0.05 -14.04 5.07
C ALA A 262 1.19 -13.08 5.47
N GLU A 263 2.21 -13.59 6.15
CA GLU A 263 3.43 -12.85 6.50
C GLU A 263 3.15 -11.51 7.23
N GLY A 264 2.12 -11.46 8.06
CA GLY A 264 1.73 -10.26 8.81
C GLY A 264 0.70 -9.36 8.08
N ALA A 265 0.22 -9.76 6.91
CA ALA A 265 -0.77 -9.02 6.14
C ALA A 265 -2.17 -9.61 6.32
N ARG A 266 -3.08 -8.90 6.98
CA ARG A 266 -4.51 -9.26 7.00
C ARG A 266 -5.13 -8.94 5.64
N ILE A 267 -5.76 -9.94 5.00
CA ILE A 267 -6.37 -9.79 3.67
C ILE A 267 -7.82 -10.29 3.77
N ALA A 268 -8.77 -9.40 3.47
CA ALA A 268 -10.16 -9.76 3.28
C ALA A 268 -10.45 -9.92 1.79
N ILE A 269 -11.03 -11.04 1.37
CA ILE A 269 -11.53 -11.25 0.01
C ILE A 269 -13.05 -11.25 0.11
N VAL A 270 -13.72 -10.35 -0.61
CA VAL A 270 -15.17 -10.16 -0.51
C VAL A 270 -15.81 -10.29 -1.89
N SER A 271 -17.03 -10.83 -1.92
CA SER A 271 -17.80 -10.93 -3.16
C SER A 271 -18.07 -9.54 -3.73
N ASP A 272 -17.83 -9.34 -5.03
CA ASP A 272 -18.09 -8.09 -5.76
C ASP A 272 -19.60 -7.87 -6.01
N ASP A 273 -20.41 -8.90 -5.74
CA ASP A 273 -21.87 -8.87 -5.90
C ASP A 273 -22.59 -8.28 -4.66
N GLN A 274 -21.84 -7.81 -3.65
CA GLN A 274 -22.44 -7.08 -2.52
C GLN A 274 -22.44 -5.57 -2.82
N PRO A 275 -23.63 -4.93 -2.74
CA PRO A 275 -23.81 -3.52 -3.04
C PRO A 275 -23.04 -2.57 -2.10
#